data_4cba19a7a70b61c84126ab70d6af80b5
#
_entry.id   4cba19a7a70b61c84126ab70d6af80b5
#
_cell.length_a   1.000
_cell.length_b   1.000
_cell.length_c   1.000
_cell.angle_alpha   90.00
_cell.angle_beta   90.00
_cell.angle_gamma   90.00
#
_symmetry.space_group_name_H-M   'P 1'
#
loop_
_entity.id
_entity.type
_entity.pdbx_description
1 polymer ?
#
loop_
_entity_poly.entity_id
_entity_poly.type
_entity_poly.pdbx_seq_one_letter_code
_entity_poly.pdbx_strand_id
1 'polypeptide(L)'
;DKREGSGDLLAGLPLWVCKTVGGTTVHWAGASLRFLEHEFKAKSAYGNIEGANLLDWPVDLNEMERFYSMAEDKMGTTGTHGIPRLPGNNNFKVMEYGAKALGYTDVHTGNMSINSQPRDGRPGCHQIGFCMAGCAIGAKWSTLYTEIPAAEATGRFELRSEAMVLKINHNKQGKATGVVYVDADGNTHEQKARVVAIAGNAVETPRVLLNSESSMFPDGMANSSGQVGKNFMRHMTGTVYGTMPGDVHFDRGTQMAGIVMDEVKNDPNRGFVGGYYMQTLPGFGVAAIAGNIGAMSVDSPGKWGRNYTQEVVENYKNMAGMWLVGEDMPQEKNGVTLHGSDKDQYGLPIPKVHFEDHANDVAMRNHAFKAGSNVYAAGGSKKQYQLPPFPSTHNMGTCRMSAN
;
A
#
# COMPACT_ATOMS: atom_id res chain seq x y z
N ASP A 1 6.34 -2.34 -17.38
CA ASP A 1 5.36 -1.37 -16.90
C ASP A 1 5.70 0.01 -17.45
N LYS A 2 4.86 0.52 -18.35
CA LYS A 2 4.96 1.88 -18.84
C LYS A 2 4.04 2.76 -18.01
N ARG A 3 4.57 3.85 -17.44
CA ARG A 3 3.77 4.88 -16.80
C ARG A 3 3.73 6.09 -17.69
N GLU A 4 2.55 6.54 -18.00
CA GLU A 4 2.30 7.84 -18.59
C GLU A 4 1.86 8.79 -17.48
N GLY A 5 2.60 9.83 -17.25
CA GLY A 5 2.25 10.94 -16.37
C GLY A 5 3.05 12.14 -16.82
N SER A 6 2.47 13.32 -16.87
CA SER A 6 3.11 14.56 -17.36
C SER A 6 3.74 14.50 -18.76
N GLY A 7 3.34 13.55 -19.59
CA GLY A 7 3.86 13.37 -20.95
C GLY A 7 5.11 12.49 -21.08
N ASP A 8 5.76 12.12 -19.99
CA ASP A 8 6.94 11.26 -19.99
C ASP A 8 6.63 9.83 -19.58
N LEU A 9 7.13 8.86 -20.37
CA LEU A 9 7.19 7.45 -19.96
C LEU A 9 8.26 7.31 -18.88
N LEU A 10 7.84 7.29 -17.63
CA LEU A 10 8.75 6.98 -16.53
C LEU A 10 8.98 5.47 -16.48
N ALA A 11 10.14 5.02 -16.93
CA ALA A 11 10.69 3.72 -16.55
C ALA A 11 11.02 3.79 -15.04
N GLY A 12 10.01 3.62 -14.21
CA GLY A 12 10.14 3.63 -12.76
C GLY A 12 10.07 2.23 -12.19
N LEU A 13 10.26 2.10 -10.88
CA LEU A 13 9.93 0.89 -10.16
C LEU A 13 8.49 0.48 -10.48
N PRO A 14 8.25 -0.80 -10.80
CA PRO A 14 6.92 -1.28 -11.17
C PRO A 14 5.92 -1.03 -10.04
N LEU A 15 4.65 -0.92 -10.39
CA LEU A 15 3.57 -1.07 -9.43
C LEU A 15 3.76 -2.41 -8.73
N TRP A 16 3.85 -2.42 -7.42
CA TRP A 16 4.04 -3.66 -6.68
C TRP A 16 2.72 -4.40 -6.61
N VAL A 17 2.61 -5.35 -7.50
CA VAL A 17 1.49 -6.29 -7.58
C VAL A 17 2.08 -7.68 -7.44
N CYS A 18 1.53 -8.46 -6.53
CA CYS A 18 2.03 -9.78 -6.22
C CYS A 18 1.13 -10.86 -6.81
N LYS A 19 1.67 -11.71 -7.67
CA LYS A 19 1.00 -12.88 -8.23
C LYS A 19 1.60 -14.17 -7.63
N THR A 20 1.35 -14.39 -6.36
CA THR A 20 1.86 -15.56 -5.63
C THR A 20 0.77 -16.15 -4.74
N VAL A 21 0.92 -17.41 -4.35
CA VAL A 21 0.07 -18.02 -3.32
C VAL A 21 0.21 -17.25 -2.01
N GLY A 22 -0.90 -16.87 -1.42
CA GLY A 22 -0.95 -15.94 -0.28
C GLY A 22 -1.08 -14.46 -0.66
N GLY A 23 -0.96 -14.15 -1.96
CA GLY A 23 -1.13 -12.79 -2.48
C GLY A 23 -0.17 -11.77 -1.86
N THR A 24 -0.56 -10.51 -1.86
CA THR A 24 0.25 -9.41 -1.29
C THR A 24 0.50 -9.54 0.20
N THR A 25 -0.26 -10.37 0.94
CA THR A 25 0.00 -10.60 2.37
C THR A 25 1.34 -11.28 2.65
N VAL A 26 1.96 -11.89 1.65
CA VAL A 26 3.34 -12.42 1.75
C VAL A 26 4.35 -11.28 1.86
N HIS A 27 4.13 -10.17 1.15
CA HIS A 27 5.05 -9.03 1.05
C HIS A 27 4.60 -7.77 1.79
N TRP A 28 3.37 -7.72 2.33
CA TRP A 28 2.93 -6.53 3.06
C TRP A 28 3.70 -6.34 4.37
N ALA A 29 3.68 -5.13 4.88
CA ALA A 29 4.36 -4.78 6.12
C ALA A 29 3.60 -5.24 7.39
N GLY A 30 2.34 -5.60 7.26
CA GLY A 30 1.47 -5.94 8.39
C GLY A 30 0.82 -4.73 9.07
N ALA A 31 0.94 -3.53 8.52
CA ALA A 31 0.27 -2.33 9.03
C ALA A 31 -1.26 -2.48 8.90
N SER A 32 -2.00 -2.28 9.98
CA SER A 32 -3.44 -2.59 10.05
C SER A 32 -4.18 -1.48 10.79
N LEU A 33 -4.24 -0.31 10.16
CA LEU A 33 -5.02 0.83 10.63
C LEU A 33 -6.46 0.73 10.11
N ARG A 34 -7.41 1.27 10.89
CA ARG A 34 -8.79 1.44 10.45
C ARG A 34 -8.92 2.78 9.71
N PHE A 35 -9.88 2.87 8.81
CA PHE A 35 -10.31 4.16 8.29
C PHE A 35 -10.99 4.96 9.39
N LEU A 36 -10.83 6.28 9.32
CA LEU A 36 -11.50 7.23 10.19
C LEU A 36 -12.91 7.54 9.66
N GLU A 37 -13.79 8.05 10.52
CA GLU A 37 -15.18 8.32 10.15
C GLU A 37 -15.32 9.23 8.92
N HIS A 38 -14.51 10.29 8.84
CA HIS A 38 -14.53 11.23 7.72
C HIS A 38 -14.09 10.62 6.39
N GLU A 39 -13.28 9.57 6.39
CA GLU A 39 -12.83 8.89 5.17
C GLU A 39 -13.98 8.12 4.49
N PHE A 40 -14.98 7.63 5.26
CA PHE A 40 -16.20 7.06 4.70
C PHE A 40 -17.14 8.11 4.11
N LYS A 41 -16.98 9.38 4.50
CA LYS A 41 -17.84 10.50 4.14
C LYS A 41 -17.05 11.65 3.49
N ALA A 42 -16.01 11.29 2.71
CA ALA A 42 -15.07 12.26 2.14
C ALA A 42 -15.77 13.35 1.31
N LYS A 43 -16.77 12.99 0.50
CA LYS A 43 -17.56 13.96 -0.28
C LYS A 43 -18.34 14.92 0.61
N SER A 44 -19.02 14.39 1.63
CA SER A 44 -19.78 15.19 2.59
C SER A 44 -18.86 16.04 3.48
N ALA A 45 -17.70 15.50 3.86
CA ALA A 45 -16.74 16.19 4.74
C ALA A 45 -15.98 17.31 4.03
N TYR A 46 -15.56 17.06 2.77
CA TYR A 46 -14.68 17.96 2.04
C TYR A 46 -15.37 18.80 0.95
N GLY A 47 -16.61 18.43 0.61
CA GLY A 47 -17.37 19.12 -0.44
C GLY A 47 -16.88 18.82 -1.85
N ASN A 48 -17.04 19.80 -2.73
CA ASN A 48 -16.56 19.73 -4.11
C ASN A 48 -15.12 20.22 -4.20
N ILE A 49 -14.22 19.35 -4.60
CA ILE A 49 -12.83 19.68 -4.90
C ILE A 49 -12.69 19.66 -6.43
N GLU A 50 -12.22 20.75 -7.02
CA GLU A 50 -12.04 20.85 -8.47
C GLU A 50 -11.07 19.76 -8.97
N GLY A 51 -11.48 19.02 -9.99
CA GLY A 51 -10.69 17.93 -10.56
C GLY A 51 -10.74 16.61 -9.78
N ALA A 52 -11.33 16.58 -8.58
CA ALA A 52 -11.48 15.37 -7.78
C ALA A 52 -12.91 14.79 -7.93
N ASN A 53 -12.99 13.47 -7.97
CA ASN A 53 -14.24 12.71 -8.09
C ASN A 53 -14.58 12.00 -6.77
N LEU A 54 -14.70 12.80 -5.70
CA LEU A 54 -15.03 12.31 -4.36
C LEU A 54 -16.45 11.74 -4.29
N LEU A 55 -16.60 10.65 -3.59
CA LEU A 55 -17.89 10.04 -3.21
C LEU A 55 -17.87 9.69 -1.72
N ASP A 56 -19.05 9.68 -1.11
CA ASP A 56 -19.24 8.99 0.15
C ASP A 56 -19.34 7.48 -0.10
N TRP A 57 -18.81 6.70 0.81
CA TRP A 57 -18.99 5.27 0.78
C TRP A 57 -20.45 4.92 1.09
N PRO A 58 -21.02 3.85 0.51
CA PRO A 58 -22.40 3.40 0.81
C PRO A 58 -22.54 2.79 2.20
N VAL A 59 -21.45 2.67 2.95
CA VAL A 59 -21.36 2.18 4.32
C VAL A 59 -20.68 3.22 5.20
N ASP A 60 -20.85 3.15 6.50
CA ASP A 60 -20.19 4.02 7.47
C ASP A 60 -19.32 3.23 8.46
N LEU A 61 -18.63 3.95 9.34
CA LEU A 61 -17.74 3.33 10.33
C LEU A 61 -18.51 2.42 11.30
N ASN A 62 -19.75 2.78 11.69
CA ASN A 62 -20.54 1.95 12.62
C ASN A 62 -20.91 0.61 12.00
N GLU A 63 -21.29 0.60 10.72
CA GLU A 63 -21.57 -0.64 9.99
C GLU A 63 -20.30 -1.50 9.86
N MET A 64 -19.14 -0.87 9.67
CA MET A 64 -17.85 -1.55 9.51
C MET A 64 -17.24 -2.01 10.83
N GLU A 65 -17.65 -1.47 11.97
CA GLU A 65 -17.04 -1.74 13.29
C GLU A 65 -16.89 -3.23 13.59
N ARG A 66 -17.96 -3.99 13.41
CA ARG A 66 -17.93 -5.44 13.68
C ARG A 66 -16.96 -6.19 12.75
N PHE A 67 -16.84 -5.74 11.49
CA PHE A 67 -15.96 -6.39 10.52
C PHE A 67 -14.50 -6.05 10.76
N TYR A 68 -14.21 -4.81 11.14
CA TYR A 68 -12.87 -4.43 11.62
C TYR A 68 -12.47 -5.27 12.84
N SER A 69 -13.36 -5.34 13.83
CA SER A 69 -13.12 -6.14 15.05
C SER A 69 -12.85 -7.61 14.72
N MET A 70 -13.66 -8.23 13.84
CA MET A 70 -13.45 -9.60 13.39
C MET A 70 -12.11 -9.79 12.66
N ALA A 71 -11.75 -8.87 11.78
CA ALA A 71 -10.50 -8.92 11.03
C ALA A 71 -9.28 -8.74 11.94
N GLU A 72 -9.33 -7.79 12.84
CA GLU A 72 -8.26 -7.52 13.82
C GLU A 72 -8.02 -8.71 14.74
N ASP A 73 -9.10 -9.32 15.29
CA ASP A 73 -8.96 -10.52 16.09
C ASP A 73 -8.39 -11.67 15.27
N LYS A 74 -8.91 -11.91 14.07
CA LYS A 74 -8.44 -12.98 13.19
C LYS A 74 -6.96 -12.81 12.79
N MET A 75 -6.54 -11.61 12.48
CA MET A 75 -5.15 -11.33 12.12
C MET A 75 -4.20 -11.20 13.32
N GLY A 76 -4.72 -11.07 14.53
CA GLY A 76 -3.93 -10.83 15.73
C GLY A 76 -3.32 -9.42 15.72
N THR A 77 -4.11 -8.40 15.36
CA THR A 77 -3.64 -7.02 15.24
C THR A 77 -3.28 -6.45 16.60
N THR A 78 -2.04 -6.01 16.76
CA THR A 78 -1.52 -5.45 18.01
C THR A 78 -2.18 -4.12 18.37
N GLY A 79 -2.37 -3.87 19.65
CA GLY A 79 -3.07 -2.68 20.17
C GLY A 79 -4.60 -2.77 20.10
N THR A 80 -5.14 -3.93 19.71
CA THR A 80 -6.57 -4.26 19.70
C THR A 80 -6.80 -5.55 20.48
N HIS A 81 -8.04 -5.83 20.90
CA HIS A 81 -8.42 -7.08 21.58
C HIS A 81 -7.50 -7.50 22.76
N GLY A 82 -6.89 -6.53 23.46
CA GLY A 82 -5.94 -6.80 24.54
C GLY A 82 -4.58 -7.34 24.08
N ILE A 83 -4.31 -7.40 22.76
CA ILE A 83 -3.03 -7.84 22.22
C ILE A 83 -2.00 -6.72 22.42
N PRO A 84 -0.89 -6.95 23.12
CA PRO A 84 0.11 -5.92 23.35
C PRO A 84 0.70 -5.37 22.06
N ARG A 85 0.97 -4.06 22.01
CA ARG A 85 1.70 -3.45 20.92
C ARG A 85 3.13 -3.98 20.85
N LEU A 86 3.70 -4.02 19.65
CA LEU A 86 5.13 -4.30 19.48
C LEU A 86 5.96 -3.15 20.05
N PRO A 87 7.15 -3.41 20.61
CA PRO A 87 8.02 -2.36 21.10
C PRO A 87 8.55 -1.52 19.93
N GLY A 88 8.70 -0.22 20.16
CA GLY A 88 9.33 0.70 19.21
C GLY A 88 10.84 0.45 19.09
N ASN A 89 11.36 0.59 17.88
CA ASN A 89 12.79 0.54 17.61
C ASN A 89 13.47 1.91 17.88
N ASN A 90 14.79 2.01 17.67
CA ASN A 90 15.48 3.28 17.88
C ASN A 90 15.04 4.38 16.91
N ASN A 91 14.64 4.01 15.68
CA ASN A 91 14.08 4.97 14.73
C ASN A 91 12.80 5.61 15.30
N PHE A 92 11.92 4.81 15.92
CA PHE A 92 10.74 5.35 16.61
C PHE A 92 11.13 6.27 17.77
N LYS A 93 12.09 5.88 18.61
CA LYS A 93 12.51 6.73 19.75
C LYS A 93 12.98 8.10 19.31
N VAL A 94 13.72 8.18 18.20
CA VAL A 94 14.16 9.46 17.62
C VAL A 94 12.98 10.25 17.09
N MET A 95 12.07 9.60 16.36
CA MET A 95 10.87 10.22 15.83
C MET A 95 9.95 10.71 16.96
N GLU A 96 9.72 9.88 17.98
CA GLU A 96 8.92 10.21 19.16
C GLU A 96 9.48 11.43 19.91
N TYR A 97 10.79 11.44 20.15
CA TYR A 97 11.45 12.56 20.82
C TYR A 97 11.25 13.86 20.03
N GLY A 98 11.52 13.85 18.73
CA GLY A 98 11.37 15.03 17.89
C GLY A 98 9.92 15.48 17.75
N ALA A 99 8.98 14.54 17.58
CA ALA A 99 7.55 14.84 17.49
C ALA A 99 7.03 15.48 18.78
N LYS A 100 7.34 14.91 19.95
CA LYS A 100 6.97 15.47 21.26
C LYS A 100 7.59 16.84 21.51
N ALA A 101 8.83 17.08 21.10
CA ALA A 101 9.47 18.37 21.20
C ALA A 101 8.78 19.47 20.37
N LEU A 102 8.07 19.08 19.31
CA LEU A 102 7.26 19.97 18.47
C LEU A 102 5.79 20.08 18.91
N GLY A 103 5.41 19.40 20.00
CA GLY A 103 4.06 19.44 20.55
C GLY A 103 3.08 18.41 19.98
N TYR A 104 3.52 17.46 19.17
CA TYR A 104 2.71 16.32 18.76
C TYR A 104 2.33 15.44 19.96
N THR A 105 1.10 15.00 20.02
CA THR A 105 0.52 14.29 21.18
C THR A 105 0.07 12.87 20.87
N ASP A 106 -0.29 12.58 19.63
CA ASP A 106 -0.74 11.26 19.20
C ASP A 106 0.45 10.50 18.56
N VAL A 107 1.37 10.07 19.42
CA VAL A 107 2.63 9.41 19.04
C VAL A 107 2.74 8.07 19.75
N HIS A 108 2.70 6.97 18.99
CA HIS A 108 2.72 5.62 19.54
C HIS A 108 3.27 4.61 18.54
N THR A 109 3.46 3.34 18.99
CA THR A 109 3.77 2.23 18.06
C THR A 109 2.52 1.81 17.29
N GLY A 110 2.66 1.45 16.03
CA GLY A 110 1.53 1.18 15.15
C GLY A 110 0.76 -0.10 15.48
N ASN A 111 -0.46 -0.19 14.95
CA ASN A 111 -1.26 -1.41 14.97
C ASN A 111 -0.78 -2.31 13.83
N MET A 112 -0.27 -3.50 14.17
CA MET A 112 0.37 -4.40 13.23
C MET A 112 -0.25 -5.79 13.33
N SER A 113 -0.59 -6.39 12.20
CA SER A 113 -0.95 -7.81 12.11
C SER A 113 0.30 -8.69 12.15
N ILE A 114 1.07 -8.51 13.22
CA ILE A 114 2.30 -9.23 13.53
C ILE A 114 2.25 -9.63 15.00
N ASN A 115 2.37 -10.90 15.31
CA ASN A 115 2.30 -11.38 16.67
C ASN A 115 3.33 -10.70 17.58
N SER A 116 2.89 -9.97 18.60
CA SER A 116 3.77 -9.43 19.66
C SER A 116 4.14 -10.50 20.70
N GLN A 117 3.33 -11.52 20.79
CA GLN A 117 3.51 -12.73 21.62
C GLN A 117 3.03 -13.95 20.83
N PRO A 118 3.42 -15.19 21.17
CA PRO A 118 2.95 -16.37 20.45
C PRO A 118 1.43 -16.43 20.37
N ARG A 119 0.87 -16.70 19.18
CA ARG A 119 -0.57 -16.80 18.91
C ARG A 119 -0.82 -17.76 17.74
N ASP A 120 -1.87 -18.57 17.84
CA ASP A 120 -2.33 -19.48 16.78
C ASP A 120 -1.21 -20.37 16.21
N GLY A 121 -0.37 -20.92 17.09
CA GLY A 121 0.77 -21.76 16.70
C GLY A 121 1.93 -21.01 16.04
N ARG A 122 1.85 -19.69 15.93
CA ARG A 122 2.90 -18.83 15.34
C ARG A 122 3.67 -18.10 16.45
N PRO A 123 5.00 -17.92 16.30
CA PRO A 123 5.81 -17.25 17.32
C PRO A 123 5.54 -15.75 17.39
N GLY A 124 6.02 -15.09 18.44
CA GLY A 124 6.14 -13.65 18.51
C GLY A 124 7.22 -13.09 17.59
N CYS A 125 7.15 -11.80 17.26
CA CYS A 125 8.09 -11.13 16.38
C CYS A 125 9.47 -10.98 17.04
N HIS A 126 10.52 -11.33 16.30
CA HIS A 126 11.92 -11.16 16.71
C HIS A 126 12.56 -9.85 16.21
N GLN A 127 11.79 -8.92 15.67
CA GLN A 127 12.25 -7.59 15.25
C GLN A 127 13.38 -7.60 14.19
N ILE A 128 13.38 -8.59 13.29
CA ILE A 128 14.46 -8.80 12.31
C ILE A 128 14.47 -7.75 11.21
N GLY A 129 13.32 -7.12 10.89
CA GLY A 129 13.25 -6.04 9.90
C GLY A 129 12.91 -6.45 8.46
N PHE A 130 12.68 -7.72 8.17
CA PHE A 130 12.39 -8.23 6.82
C PHE A 130 10.91 -8.50 6.53
N CYS A 131 9.98 -7.73 7.11
CA CYS A 131 8.54 -7.98 6.98
C CYS A 131 8.07 -8.02 5.52
N MET A 132 8.59 -7.15 4.65
CA MET A 132 8.20 -7.06 3.25
C MET A 132 8.90 -8.09 2.33
N ALA A 133 9.95 -8.74 2.80
CA ALA A 133 10.61 -9.82 2.08
C ALA A 133 10.06 -11.21 2.46
N GLY A 134 8.93 -11.24 3.16
CA GLY A 134 8.36 -12.42 3.79
C GLY A 134 8.79 -12.50 5.26
N CYS A 135 8.03 -13.23 6.06
CA CYS A 135 8.34 -13.44 7.47
C CYS A 135 8.83 -14.86 7.69
N ALA A 136 10.14 -15.07 7.73
CA ALA A 136 10.75 -16.40 7.84
C ALA A 136 10.29 -17.21 9.06
N ILE A 137 9.85 -16.51 10.14
CA ILE A 137 9.37 -17.16 11.37
C ILE A 137 7.84 -17.24 11.46
N GLY A 138 7.10 -16.69 10.49
CA GLY A 138 5.63 -16.72 10.47
C GLY A 138 4.93 -15.82 11.51
N ALA A 139 5.65 -14.92 12.20
CA ALA A 139 5.03 -14.02 13.18
C ALA A 139 4.06 -13.01 12.53
N LYS A 140 4.36 -12.54 11.31
CA LYS A 140 3.47 -11.69 10.53
C LYS A 140 2.34 -12.53 9.93
N TRP A 141 1.10 -12.05 10.06
CA TRP A 141 -0.04 -12.71 9.44
C TRP A 141 0.07 -12.69 7.90
N SER A 142 -0.26 -13.81 7.28
CA SER A 142 -0.37 -13.99 5.83
C SER A 142 -1.31 -15.14 5.54
N THR A 143 -2.17 -14.99 4.55
CA THR A 143 -3.07 -16.06 4.11
C THR A 143 -2.33 -17.33 3.73
N LEU A 144 -1.05 -17.23 3.32
CA LEU A 144 -0.20 -18.36 2.94
C LEU A 144 -0.08 -19.42 4.07
N TYR A 145 0.06 -19.00 5.31
CA TYR A 145 0.26 -19.90 6.45
C TYR A 145 -0.81 -19.78 7.54
N THR A 146 -1.94 -19.14 7.23
CA THR A 146 -3.10 -19.03 8.11
C THR A 146 -4.37 -19.52 7.43
N GLU A 147 -4.96 -18.74 6.52
CA GLU A 147 -6.28 -19.03 5.93
C GLU A 147 -6.23 -20.17 4.92
N ILE A 148 -5.17 -20.25 4.10
CA ILE A 148 -5.05 -21.32 3.10
C ILE A 148 -4.96 -22.69 3.76
N PRO A 149 -4.03 -22.97 4.71
CA PRO A 149 -4.00 -24.26 5.41
C PRO A 149 -5.28 -24.55 6.18
N ALA A 150 -5.91 -23.54 6.78
CA ALA A 150 -7.18 -23.73 7.49
C ALA A 150 -8.32 -24.11 6.51
N ALA A 151 -8.36 -23.52 5.32
CA ALA A 151 -9.31 -23.86 4.30
C ALA A 151 -9.09 -25.28 3.74
N GLU A 152 -7.84 -25.63 3.46
CA GLU A 152 -7.44 -26.99 3.01
C GLU A 152 -7.87 -28.07 4.03
N ALA A 153 -7.69 -27.81 5.32
CA ALA A 153 -8.08 -28.71 6.40
C ALA A 153 -9.59 -29.01 6.43
N THR A 154 -10.44 -28.16 5.81
CA THR A 154 -11.89 -28.43 5.69
C THR A 154 -12.23 -29.52 4.69
N GLY A 155 -11.32 -29.87 3.77
CA GLY A 155 -11.56 -30.78 2.63
C GLY A 155 -12.54 -30.20 1.59
N ARG A 156 -12.87 -28.91 1.65
CA ARG A 156 -13.84 -28.22 0.75
C ARG A 156 -13.20 -27.10 -0.06
N PHE A 157 -11.89 -27.02 -0.03
CA PHE A 157 -11.10 -25.99 -0.69
C PHE A 157 -10.13 -26.63 -1.69
N GLU A 158 -10.02 -26.03 -2.87
CA GLU A 158 -9.03 -26.38 -3.88
C GLU A 158 -8.25 -25.13 -4.27
N LEU A 159 -6.93 -25.17 -4.10
CA LEU A 159 -6.02 -24.13 -4.58
C LEU A 159 -5.44 -24.55 -5.95
N ARG A 160 -5.59 -23.68 -6.93
CA ARG A 160 -4.93 -23.82 -8.25
C ARG A 160 -3.91 -22.71 -8.42
N SER A 161 -2.65 -23.03 -8.21
CA SER A 161 -1.53 -22.17 -8.57
C SER A 161 -1.26 -22.20 -10.07
N GLU A 162 -0.46 -21.25 -10.56
CA GLU A 162 -0.08 -21.14 -11.98
C GLU A 162 -1.28 -21.16 -12.95
N ALA A 163 -2.41 -20.63 -12.48
CA ALA A 163 -3.67 -20.55 -13.21
C ALA A 163 -4.03 -19.07 -13.45
N MET A 164 -3.81 -18.59 -14.66
CA MET A 164 -4.12 -17.21 -15.05
C MET A 164 -5.55 -17.11 -15.55
N VAL A 165 -6.41 -16.38 -14.83
CA VAL A 165 -7.78 -16.11 -15.28
C VAL A 165 -7.75 -15.13 -16.46
N LEU A 166 -8.35 -15.55 -17.59
CA LEU A 166 -8.40 -14.79 -18.83
C LEU A 166 -9.66 -13.92 -18.90
N LYS A 167 -10.82 -14.50 -18.54
CA LYS A 167 -12.12 -13.83 -18.56
C LYS A 167 -13.15 -14.51 -17.68
N ILE A 168 -14.24 -13.81 -17.43
CA ILE A 168 -15.43 -14.31 -16.74
C ILE A 168 -16.49 -14.68 -17.77
N ASN A 169 -17.06 -15.87 -17.60
CA ASN A 169 -18.19 -16.32 -18.41
C ASN A 169 -19.53 -15.88 -17.80
N HIS A 170 -20.51 -15.61 -18.65
CA HIS A 170 -21.87 -15.27 -18.22
C HIS A 170 -22.92 -16.02 -19.05
N ASN A 171 -24.13 -16.10 -18.53
CA ASN A 171 -25.28 -16.65 -19.26
C ASN A 171 -26.04 -15.54 -20.03
N LYS A 172 -27.13 -15.93 -20.71
CA LYS A 172 -27.97 -15.00 -21.48
C LYS A 172 -28.70 -13.97 -20.62
N GLN A 173 -28.73 -14.13 -19.31
CA GLN A 173 -29.30 -13.18 -18.35
C GLN A 173 -28.21 -12.25 -17.73
N GLY A 174 -26.97 -12.33 -18.21
CA GLY A 174 -25.85 -11.51 -17.70
C GLY A 174 -25.26 -11.96 -16.36
N LYS A 175 -25.70 -13.13 -15.82
CA LYS A 175 -25.14 -13.64 -14.56
C LYS A 175 -23.85 -14.41 -14.83
N ALA A 176 -22.81 -14.15 -14.02
CA ALA A 176 -21.56 -14.90 -14.06
C ALA A 176 -21.82 -16.41 -13.86
N THR A 177 -21.15 -17.24 -14.64
CA THR A 177 -21.29 -18.71 -14.60
C THR A 177 -19.99 -19.44 -14.34
N GLY A 178 -18.86 -18.73 -14.33
CA GLY A 178 -17.54 -19.27 -14.14
C GLY A 178 -16.46 -18.40 -14.73
N VAL A 179 -15.27 -18.96 -14.86
CA VAL A 179 -14.12 -18.29 -15.45
C VAL A 179 -13.45 -19.19 -16.50
N VAL A 180 -12.75 -18.56 -17.43
CA VAL A 180 -11.78 -19.24 -18.29
C VAL A 180 -10.39 -18.89 -17.77
N TYR A 181 -9.54 -19.90 -17.60
CA TYR A 181 -8.15 -19.71 -17.18
C TYR A 181 -7.21 -20.55 -18.04
N VAL A 182 -5.94 -20.17 -18.05
CA VAL A 182 -4.85 -20.91 -18.67
C VAL A 182 -3.91 -21.44 -17.59
N ASP A 183 -3.48 -22.68 -17.71
CA ASP A 183 -2.52 -23.33 -16.81
C ASP A 183 -1.06 -23.04 -17.22
N ALA A 184 -0.10 -23.59 -16.47
CA ALA A 184 1.33 -23.44 -16.73
C ALA A 184 1.78 -24.01 -18.09
N ASP A 185 1.08 -25.03 -18.59
CA ASP A 185 1.37 -25.68 -19.88
C ASP A 185 0.76 -24.93 -21.07
N GLY A 186 0.00 -23.85 -20.81
CA GLY A 186 -0.69 -23.06 -21.83
C GLY A 186 -2.06 -23.63 -22.25
N ASN A 187 -2.57 -24.65 -21.56
CA ASN A 187 -3.89 -25.21 -21.86
C ASN A 187 -4.98 -24.33 -21.24
N THR A 188 -6.04 -24.12 -22.03
CA THR A 188 -7.20 -23.33 -21.59
C THR A 188 -8.25 -24.24 -20.96
N HIS A 189 -8.75 -23.81 -19.81
CA HIS A 189 -9.76 -24.51 -19.01
C HIS A 189 -10.93 -23.62 -18.69
N GLU A 190 -12.10 -24.22 -18.47
CA GLU A 190 -13.27 -23.55 -17.92
C GLU A 190 -13.55 -24.07 -16.51
N GLN A 191 -13.68 -23.16 -15.53
CA GLN A 191 -14.18 -23.47 -14.20
C GLN A 191 -15.55 -22.87 -14.00
N LYS A 192 -16.57 -23.73 -13.90
CA LYS A 192 -17.94 -23.31 -13.59
C LYS A 192 -18.09 -22.96 -12.11
N ALA A 193 -18.85 -21.90 -11.82
CA ALA A 193 -19.14 -21.46 -10.46
C ALA A 193 -20.50 -20.77 -10.39
N ARG A 194 -21.16 -20.86 -9.23
CA ARG A 194 -22.39 -20.12 -8.93
C ARG A 194 -22.11 -18.67 -8.53
N VAL A 195 -20.92 -18.42 -7.97
CA VAL A 195 -20.43 -17.10 -7.59
C VAL A 195 -18.97 -17.01 -8.03
N VAL A 196 -18.59 -15.88 -8.60
CA VAL A 196 -17.21 -15.55 -8.97
C VAL A 196 -16.82 -14.30 -8.18
N ALA A 197 -15.83 -14.45 -7.29
CA ALA A 197 -15.22 -13.33 -6.57
C ALA A 197 -13.90 -12.95 -7.23
N ILE A 198 -13.74 -11.68 -7.59
CA ILE A 198 -12.52 -11.17 -8.22
C ILE A 198 -11.75 -10.37 -7.18
N ALA A 199 -10.55 -10.82 -6.83
CA ALA A 199 -9.68 -10.21 -5.85
C ALA A 199 -8.27 -9.98 -6.41
N GLY A 200 -8.19 -9.53 -7.66
CA GLY A 200 -6.95 -9.32 -8.42
C GLY A 200 -6.25 -7.98 -8.15
N ASN A 201 -6.56 -7.28 -7.06
CA ASN A 201 -6.13 -5.92 -6.74
C ASN A 201 -6.66 -4.83 -7.70
N ALA A 202 -6.25 -3.57 -7.48
CA ALA A 202 -6.74 -2.42 -8.25
C ALA A 202 -6.19 -2.31 -9.69
N VAL A 203 -5.33 -3.23 -10.12
CA VAL A 203 -4.81 -3.28 -11.48
C VAL A 203 -5.39 -4.48 -12.25
N GLU A 204 -5.31 -5.68 -11.69
CA GLU A 204 -5.74 -6.88 -12.38
C GLU A 204 -7.26 -7.11 -12.30
N THR A 205 -7.95 -6.62 -11.24
CA THR A 205 -9.42 -6.70 -11.19
C THR A 205 -10.09 -5.97 -12.36
N PRO A 206 -9.81 -4.66 -12.60
CA PRO A 206 -10.37 -3.99 -13.77
C PRO A 206 -9.88 -4.61 -15.08
N ARG A 207 -8.63 -5.10 -15.15
CA ARG A 207 -8.13 -5.78 -16.34
C ARG A 207 -8.98 -7.00 -16.71
N VAL A 208 -9.29 -7.87 -15.76
CA VAL A 208 -10.13 -9.06 -16.00
C VAL A 208 -11.56 -8.65 -16.39
N LEU A 209 -12.13 -7.64 -15.75
CA LEU A 209 -13.46 -7.14 -16.09
C LEU A 209 -13.51 -6.59 -17.52
N LEU A 210 -12.54 -5.76 -17.90
CA LEU A 210 -12.43 -5.19 -19.24
C LEU A 210 -12.18 -6.28 -20.31
N ASN A 211 -11.33 -7.27 -20.03
CA ASN A 211 -11.11 -8.42 -20.93
C ASN A 211 -12.32 -9.38 -21.02
N SER A 212 -13.33 -9.20 -20.17
CA SER A 212 -14.56 -10.00 -20.17
C SER A 212 -15.64 -9.35 -21.04
N GLU A 213 -15.27 -8.66 -22.10
CA GLU A 213 -16.19 -8.09 -23.07
C GLU A 213 -17.01 -9.17 -23.79
N SER A 214 -18.21 -8.80 -24.17
CA SER A 214 -19.14 -9.64 -24.97
C SER A 214 -20.18 -8.77 -25.66
N SER A 215 -21.01 -9.37 -26.50
CA SER A 215 -22.15 -8.64 -27.11
C SER A 215 -23.13 -8.04 -26.08
N MET A 216 -23.18 -8.61 -24.87
CA MET A 216 -23.99 -8.09 -23.76
C MET A 216 -23.24 -7.03 -22.94
N PHE A 217 -21.94 -7.12 -22.88
CA PHE A 217 -21.05 -6.23 -22.12
C PHE A 217 -19.94 -5.69 -23.04
N PRO A 218 -20.28 -4.79 -24.00
CA PRO A 218 -19.32 -4.35 -25.02
C PRO A 218 -18.13 -3.56 -24.43
N ASP A 219 -18.31 -2.93 -23.28
CA ASP A 219 -17.28 -2.13 -22.60
C ASP A 219 -16.64 -2.90 -21.41
N GLY A 220 -16.77 -4.23 -21.40
CA GLY A 220 -16.33 -5.09 -20.30
C GLY A 220 -17.44 -5.38 -19.27
N MET A 221 -17.24 -6.44 -18.50
CA MET A 221 -18.21 -6.89 -17.50
C MET A 221 -18.27 -5.92 -16.31
N ALA A 222 -19.48 -5.74 -15.73
CA ALA A 222 -19.75 -4.84 -14.61
C ALA A 222 -19.39 -3.36 -14.88
N ASN A 223 -19.31 -2.93 -16.13
CA ASN A 223 -18.90 -1.59 -16.54
C ASN A 223 -20.03 -0.73 -17.13
N SER A 224 -21.27 -0.98 -16.78
CA SER A 224 -22.43 -0.19 -17.26
C SER A 224 -22.35 1.29 -16.87
N SER A 225 -21.66 1.61 -15.77
CA SER A 225 -21.40 2.97 -15.32
C SER A 225 -20.18 3.63 -15.99
N GLY A 226 -19.38 2.87 -16.76
CA GLY A 226 -18.12 3.33 -17.32
C GLY A 226 -17.02 3.65 -16.27
N GLN A 227 -17.17 3.14 -15.03
CA GLN A 227 -16.25 3.45 -13.93
C GLN A 227 -15.19 2.37 -13.68
N VAL A 228 -15.29 1.20 -14.30
CA VAL A 228 -14.26 0.16 -14.17
C VAL A 228 -12.93 0.68 -14.73
N GLY A 229 -11.90 0.61 -13.91
CA GLY A 229 -10.56 1.10 -14.23
C GLY A 229 -10.32 2.57 -13.89
N LYS A 230 -11.33 3.39 -13.63
CA LYS A 230 -11.18 4.81 -13.33
C LYS A 230 -10.91 5.09 -11.84
N ASN A 231 -10.50 6.33 -11.53
CA ASN A 231 -10.24 6.80 -10.17
C ASN A 231 -9.11 6.03 -9.45
N PHE A 232 -8.08 5.66 -10.19
CA PHE A 232 -6.91 5.01 -9.60
C PHE A 232 -6.22 5.95 -8.63
N MET A 233 -5.97 5.45 -7.43
CA MET A 233 -5.28 6.14 -6.34
C MET A 233 -4.19 5.25 -5.77
N ARG A 234 -3.24 5.84 -5.03
CA ARG A 234 -2.08 5.13 -4.48
C ARG A 234 -1.61 5.62 -3.11
N HIS A 235 -2.33 6.48 -2.44
CA HIS A 235 -1.95 7.36 -1.33
C HIS A 235 -0.94 8.44 -1.74
N MET A 236 -1.11 9.65 -1.22
CA MET A 236 -0.03 10.63 -1.20
C MET A 236 1.12 10.08 -0.38
N THR A 237 2.29 9.98 -0.97
CA THR A 237 3.48 9.46 -0.29
C THR A 237 4.66 10.41 -0.37
N GLY A 238 5.50 10.37 0.65
CA GLY A 238 6.79 11.03 0.69
C GLY A 238 7.70 10.32 1.68
N THR A 239 8.99 10.48 1.55
CA THR A 239 9.96 9.89 2.47
C THR A 239 10.92 10.95 2.97
N VAL A 240 11.14 10.97 4.28
CA VAL A 240 12.15 11.81 4.91
C VAL A 240 13.16 10.93 5.63
N TYR A 241 14.44 11.17 5.37
CA TYR A 241 15.52 10.57 6.12
C TYR A 241 16.25 11.62 6.94
N GLY A 242 16.83 11.20 8.06
CA GLY A 242 17.71 11.99 8.88
C GLY A 242 18.99 11.24 9.23
N THR A 243 20.15 11.91 9.22
CA THR A 243 21.38 11.33 9.74
C THR A 243 21.57 11.76 11.19
N MET A 244 21.65 10.80 12.10
CA MET A 244 21.73 11.02 13.55
C MET A 244 23.19 11.04 14.03
N PRO A 245 23.47 11.64 15.20
CA PRO A 245 24.82 11.64 15.78
C PRO A 245 25.26 10.27 16.31
N GLY A 246 24.33 9.33 16.50
CA GLY A 246 24.57 7.99 17.04
C GLY A 246 23.85 6.90 16.26
N ASP A 247 24.08 5.65 16.61
CA ASP A 247 23.53 4.48 15.96
C ASP A 247 22.00 4.38 16.17
N VAL A 248 21.25 4.29 15.09
CA VAL A 248 19.79 4.13 15.06
C VAL A 248 19.39 2.71 14.69
N HIS A 249 20.11 2.08 13.76
CA HIS A 249 19.77 0.75 13.24
C HIS A 249 18.33 0.64 12.79
N PHE A 250 17.88 1.55 11.91
CA PHE A 250 16.50 1.55 11.42
C PHE A 250 16.18 0.36 10.49
N ASP A 251 17.19 -0.43 10.14
CA ASP A 251 17.08 -1.73 9.47
C ASP A 251 16.44 -2.83 10.34
N ARG A 252 16.27 -2.58 11.64
CA ARG A 252 15.68 -3.51 12.62
C ARG A 252 14.30 -3.05 13.06
N GLY A 253 13.47 -4.01 13.42
CA GLY A 253 12.09 -3.75 13.86
C GLY A 253 11.08 -3.87 12.74
N THR A 254 9.83 -3.51 13.05
CA THR A 254 8.73 -3.51 12.08
C THR A 254 8.68 -2.22 11.29
N GLN A 255 7.96 -2.19 10.17
CA GLN A 255 7.83 -0.99 9.35
C GLN A 255 7.15 0.15 10.12
N MET A 256 5.99 -0.11 10.70
CA MET A 256 5.28 0.89 11.52
C MET A 256 5.64 0.69 13.00
N ALA A 257 6.96 0.68 13.29
CA ALA A 257 7.46 0.62 14.66
C ALA A 257 7.09 1.87 15.47
N GLY A 258 6.72 2.95 14.78
CA GLY A 258 6.18 4.16 15.35
C GLY A 258 5.35 4.94 14.35
N ILE A 259 4.38 5.71 14.85
CA ILE A 259 3.46 6.52 14.08
C ILE A 259 3.13 7.82 14.83
N VAL A 260 2.94 8.89 14.08
CA VAL A 260 2.42 10.19 14.54
C VAL A 260 1.14 10.47 13.78
N MET A 261 0.02 10.63 14.50
CA MET A 261 -1.33 10.69 13.94
C MET A 261 -1.97 12.09 14.02
N ASP A 262 -1.32 13.07 14.63
CA ASP A 262 -1.92 14.41 14.82
C ASP A 262 -2.34 15.11 13.52
N GLU A 263 -1.70 14.77 12.39
CA GLU A 263 -1.95 15.40 11.08
C GLU A 263 -3.03 14.70 10.23
N VAL A 264 -3.69 13.65 10.74
CA VAL A 264 -4.68 12.87 9.97
C VAL A 264 -6.01 13.60 9.76
N LYS A 265 -6.31 14.59 10.61
CA LYS A 265 -7.55 15.35 10.48
C LYS A 265 -7.40 16.49 9.50
N ASN A 266 -8.47 16.76 8.76
CA ASN A 266 -8.53 17.94 7.91
C ASN A 266 -8.42 19.25 8.74
N ASP A 267 -7.50 20.11 8.32
CA ASP A 267 -7.40 21.49 8.83
C ASP A 267 -7.34 22.46 7.64
N PRO A 268 -8.38 23.29 7.44
CA PRO A 268 -8.45 24.21 6.30
C PRO A 268 -7.31 25.24 6.26
N ASN A 269 -6.63 25.50 7.40
CA ASN A 269 -5.53 26.46 7.47
C ASN A 269 -4.23 25.94 6.83
N ARG A 270 -4.14 24.64 6.54
CA ARG A 270 -2.93 24.03 5.91
C ARG A 270 -2.85 24.24 4.40
N GLY A 271 -3.91 24.75 3.76
CA GLY A 271 -3.95 25.00 2.32
C GLY A 271 -4.17 23.76 1.46
N PHE A 272 -4.60 22.66 2.03
CA PHE A 272 -5.03 21.43 1.38
C PHE A 272 -6.15 20.77 2.19
N VAL A 273 -6.88 19.86 1.58
CA VAL A 273 -7.95 19.08 2.17
C VAL A 273 -7.46 17.68 2.48
N GLY A 274 -7.99 17.07 3.53
CA GLY A 274 -7.59 15.76 4.01
C GLY A 274 -6.46 15.82 5.03
N GLY A 275 -5.84 14.68 5.28
CA GLY A 275 -4.77 14.54 6.24
C GLY A 275 -3.75 13.49 5.88
N TYR A 276 -2.71 13.39 6.70
CA TYR A 276 -1.65 12.38 6.56
C TYR A 276 -1.13 11.98 7.94
N TYR A 277 -0.46 10.84 7.98
CA TYR A 277 0.31 10.42 9.14
C TYR A 277 1.78 10.21 8.78
N MET A 278 2.64 10.24 9.80
CA MET A 278 4.05 9.95 9.67
C MET A 278 4.34 8.62 10.34
N GLN A 279 4.93 7.67 9.65
CA GLN A 279 5.33 6.38 10.23
C GLN A 279 6.82 6.12 10.03
N THR A 280 7.42 5.37 10.94
CA THR A 280 8.80 4.91 10.75
C THR A 280 8.90 4.01 9.53
N LEU A 281 9.99 4.14 8.80
CA LEU A 281 10.33 3.31 7.65
C LEU A 281 11.40 2.29 8.06
N PRO A 282 11.31 1.01 7.67
CA PRO A 282 12.38 0.06 7.90
C PRO A 282 13.49 0.23 6.86
N GLY A 283 14.69 -0.10 7.23
CA GLY A 283 15.85 0.04 6.35
C GLY A 283 15.97 -0.99 5.23
N PHE A 284 15.16 -2.05 5.22
CA PHE A 284 15.21 -3.15 4.23
C PHE A 284 16.60 -3.79 4.02
N GLY A 285 17.47 -3.72 5.03
CA GLY A 285 18.84 -4.20 4.94
C GLY A 285 19.81 -3.21 4.30
N VAL A 286 21.09 -3.55 4.33
CA VAL A 286 22.18 -2.65 3.92
C VAL A 286 22.09 -2.24 2.44
N ALA A 287 21.69 -3.12 1.55
CA ALA A 287 21.59 -2.82 0.12
C ALA A 287 20.54 -1.74 -0.19
N ALA A 288 19.38 -1.80 0.48
CA ALA A 288 18.35 -0.77 0.32
C ALA A 288 18.75 0.56 0.95
N ILE A 289 19.42 0.53 2.11
CA ILE A 289 19.99 1.72 2.74
C ILE A 289 21.04 2.36 1.82
N ALA A 290 21.93 1.57 1.22
CA ALA A 290 22.91 2.06 0.27
C ALA A 290 22.23 2.73 -0.95
N GLY A 291 21.19 2.10 -1.50
CA GLY A 291 20.38 2.68 -2.57
C GLY A 291 19.76 4.04 -2.18
N ASN A 292 19.22 4.14 -0.97
CA ASN A 292 18.65 5.37 -0.45
C ASN A 292 19.72 6.47 -0.25
N ILE A 293 20.87 6.12 0.33
CA ILE A 293 22.02 7.05 0.46
C ILE A 293 22.43 7.56 -0.91
N GLY A 294 22.53 6.68 -1.91
CA GLY A 294 22.83 7.08 -3.28
C GLY A 294 21.79 8.01 -3.91
N ALA A 295 20.50 7.84 -3.57
CA ALA A 295 19.43 8.72 -4.02
C ALA A 295 19.43 10.09 -3.33
N MET A 296 19.89 10.15 -2.07
CA MET A 296 20.00 11.39 -1.28
C MET A 296 21.23 12.21 -1.62
N SER A 297 22.26 11.60 -2.17
CA SER A 297 23.57 12.20 -2.50
C SER A 297 23.48 13.06 -3.75
N VAL A 298 22.73 14.17 -3.69
CA VAL A 298 22.54 15.07 -4.83
C VAL A 298 23.87 15.75 -5.22
N ASP A 299 24.73 15.99 -4.26
CA ASP A 299 26.01 16.70 -4.42
C ASP A 299 27.25 15.78 -4.53
N SER A 300 27.07 14.48 -4.44
CA SER A 300 28.16 13.52 -4.57
C SER A 300 28.38 13.13 -6.03
N PRO A 301 29.64 13.03 -6.49
CA PRO A 301 29.95 12.69 -7.89
C PRO A 301 29.63 11.21 -8.17
N GLY A 302 28.36 10.89 -8.23
CA GLY A 302 27.88 9.59 -8.65
C GLY A 302 27.53 8.64 -7.51
N LYS A 303 26.61 7.74 -7.80
CA LYS A 303 26.11 6.68 -6.94
C LYS A 303 27.07 5.48 -6.88
N TRP A 304 28.34 5.72 -7.00
CA TRP A 304 29.40 4.70 -7.05
C TRP A 304 30.78 5.26 -6.68
N GLY A 305 31.73 4.37 -6.39
CA GLY A 305 33.10 4.74 -6.11
C GLY A 305 33.38 4.89 -4.61
N ARG A 306 34.61 5.31 -4.29
CA ARG A 306 35.12 5.34 -2.90
C ARG A 306 34.29 6.24 -1.98
N ASN A 307 33.96 7.45 -2.42
CA ASN A 307 33.22 8.42 -1.60
C ASN A 307 31.80 7.92 -1.29
N TYR A 308 31.12 7.31 -2.25
CA TYR A 308 29.83 6.69 -2.03
C TYR A 308 29.92 5.52 -1.04
N THR A 309 30.92 4.65 -1.20
CA THR A 309 31.11 3.53 -0.28
C THR A 309 31.40 4.02 1.14
N GLN A 310 32.20 5.08 1.29
CA GLN A 310 32.49 5.68 2.58
C GLN A 310 31.21 6.27 3.20
N GLU A 311 30.41 7.00 2.44
CA GLU A 311 29.13 7.57 2.90
C GLU A 311 28.16 6.48 3.37
N VAL A 312 28.09 5.36 2.65
CA VAL A 312 27.27 4.20 3.06
C VAL A 312 27.78 3.62 4.38
N VAL A 313 29.09 3.37 4.50
CA VAL A 313 29.69 2.79 5.71
C VAL A 313 29.51 3.71 6.93
N GLU A 314 29.64 5.02 6.74
CA GLU A 314 29.50 6.01 7.82
C GLU A 314 28.06 6.20 8.27
N ASN A 315 27.09 6.12 7.36
CA ASN A 315 25.73 6.52 7.64
C ASN A 315 24.73 5.37 7.79
N TYR A 316 25.02 4.14 7.34
CA TYR A 316 23.99 3.09 7.34
C TYR A 316 23.43 2.75 8.73
N LYS A 317 24.23 2.92 9.78
CA LYS A 317 23.80 2.72 11.17
C LYS A 317 23.08 3.93 11.76
N ASN A 318 23.40 5.12 11.26
CA ASN A 318 23.01 6.39 11.84
C ASN A 318 21.75 6.98 11.17
N MET A 319 21.26 6.34 10.11
CA MET A 319 20.06 6.82 9.45
C MET A 319 18.81 6.52 10.26
N ALA A 320 17.92 7.51 10.28
CA ALA A 320 16.52 7.37 10.64
C ALA A 320 15.68 7.62 9.38
N GLY A 321 14.53 6.98 9.25
CA GLY A 321 13.67 7.14 8.09
C GLY A 321 12.19 7.13 8.47
N MET A 322 11.41 8.03 7.86
CA MET A 322 9.96 8.00 7.98
C MET A 322 9.29 8.05 6.63
N TRP A 323 8.14 7.42 6.57
CA TRP A 323 7.22 7.48 5.46
C TRP A 323 6.06 8.39 5.81
N LEU A 324 5.74 9.29 4.91
CA LEU A 324 4.60 10.20 4.99
C LEU A 324 3.50 9.59 4.14
N VAL A 325 2.35 9.33 4.73
CA VAL A 325 1.24 8.65 4.05
C VAL A 325 -0.02 9.47 4.25
N GLY A 326 -0.57 9.97 3.17
CA GLY A 326 -1.74 10.83 3.19
C GLY A 326 -2.85 10.37 2.27
N GLU A 327 -3.97 11.02 2.35
CA GLU A 327 -5.08 10.84 1.45
C GLU A 327 -4.69 11.21 0.02
N ASP A 328 -5.36 10.60 -0.96
CA ASP A 328 -5.13 10.81 -2.39
C ASP A 328 -6.47 11.17 -3.05
N MET A 329 -6.47 12.20 -3.88
CA MET A 329 -7.70 12.66 -4.52
C MET A 329 -8.06 11.76 -5.73
N PRO A 330 -9.24 11.13 -5.73
CA PRO A 330 -9.68 10.35 -6.87
C PRO A 330 -9.94 11.25 -8.07
N GLN A 331 -9.28 10.99 -9.18
CA GLN A 331 -9.46 11.69 -10.43
C GLN A 331 -9.95 10.71 -11.51
N GLU A 332 -11.00 11.07 -12.25
CA GLU A 332 -11.56 10.17 -13.27
C GLU A 332 -10.56 9.86 -14.40
N LYS A 333 -9.64 10.78 -14.68
CA LYS A 333 -8.55 10.60 -15.66
C LYS A 333 -7.50 9.59 -15.22
N ASN A 334 -7.29 9.40 -13.90
CA ASN A 334 -6.38 8.39 -13.37
C ASN A 334 -7.04 7.03 -13.45
N GLY A 335 -6.34 6.06 -14.03
CA GLY A 335 -7.00 4.78 -14.22
C GLY A 335 -6.15 3.68 -14.83
N VAL A 336 -6.79 2.54 -14.96
CA VAL A 336 -6.27 1.34 -15.61
C VAL A 336 -7.11 1.07 -16.84
N THR A 337 -6.47 1.04 -18.00
CA THR A 337 -7.07 0.66 -19.29
C THR A 337 -6.31 -0.53 -19.89
N LEU A 338 -6.84 -1.09 -20.94
CA LEU A 338 -6.14 -2.12 -21.72
C LEU A 338 -5.19 -1.46 -22.73
N HIS A 339 -3.97 -1.98 -22.87
CA HIS A 339 -3.05 -1.50 -23.88
C HIS A 339 -3.52 -1.87 -25.28
N GLY A 340 -3.42 -0.94 -26.25
CA GLY A 340 -3.95 -1.13 -27.60
C GLY A 340 -3.24 -2.18 -28.45
N SER A 341 -1.94 -2.40 -28.22
CA SER A 341 -1.09 -3.30 -29.01
C SER A 341 -0.36 -4.34 -28.19
N ASP A 342 0.16 -3.96 -27.02
CA ASP A 342 1.03 -4.83 -26.25
C ASP A 342 0.21 -5.88 -25.49
N LYS A 343 0.67 -7.10 -25.57
CA LYS A 343 0.02 -8.27 -24.95
C LYS A 343 0.98 -9.00 -24.02
N ASP A 344 0.42 -9.70 -23.06
CA ASP A 344 1.16 -10.60 -22.21
C ASP A 344 1.43 -11.96 -22.91
N GLN A 345 2.11 -12.86 -22.21
CA GLN A 345 2.43 -14.21 -22.70
C GLN A 345 1.21 -15.07 -23.05
N TYR A 346 0.02 -14.70 -22.57
CA TYR A 346 -1.25 -15.39 -22.86
C TYR A 346 -2.06 -14.72 -23.96
N GLY A 347 -1.51 -13.69 -24.59
CA GLY A 347 -2.17 -12.94 -25.66
C GLY A 347 -3.19 -11.94 -25.20
N LEU A 348 -3.32 -11.67 -23.89
CA LEU A 348 -4.20 -10.65 -23.35
C LEU A 348 -3.53 -9.26 -23.36
N PRO A 349 -4.28 -8.19 -23.65
CA PRO A 349 -3.79 -6.84 -23.50
C PRO A 349 -3.20 -6.61 -22.08
N ILE A 350 -2.00 -6.01 -22.01
CA ILE A 350 -1.42 -5.63 -20.73
C ILE A 350 -2.16 -4.42 -20.14
N PRO A 351 -2.19 -4.26 -18.80
CA PRO A 351 -2.80 -3.08 -18.19
C PRO A 351 -1.92 -1.85 -18.44
N LYS A 352 -2.55 -0.78 -18.92
CA LYS A 352 -1.94 0.56 -19.01
C LYS A 352 -2.46 1.38 -17.85
N VAL A 353 -1.56 1.83 -16.98
CA VAL A 353 -1.90 2.66 -15.82
C VAL A 353 -1.54 4.11 -16.10
N HIS A 354 -2.52 4.99 -16.01
CA HIS A 354 -2.33 6.44 -16.03
C HIS A 354 -2.50 7.00 -14.63
N PHE A 355 -1.55 7.84 -14.20
CA PHE A 355 -1.61 8.50 -12.90
C PHE A 355 -0.92 9.87 -12.94
N GLU A 356 -1.62 10.86 -12.44
CA GLU A 356 -1.10 12.20 -12.17
C GLU A 356 -1.50 12.62 -10.75
N ASP A 357 -0.56 13.23 -10.02
CA ASP A 357 -0.88 13.80 -8.70
C ASP A 357 -1.91 14.93 -8.84
N HIS A 358 -2.87 15.01 -7.94
CA HIS A 358 -3.74 16.16 -7.80
C HIS A 358 -2.99 17.31 -7.13
N ALA A 359 -3.35 18.56 -7.44
CA ALA A 359 -2.70 19.73 -6.82
C ALA A 359 -2.81 19.73 -5.28
N ASN A 360 -3.94 19.24 -4.75
CA ASN A 360 -4.15 19.02 -3.32
C ASN A 360 -3.09 18.09 -2.71
N ASP A 361 -2.80 16.98 -3.39
CA ASP A 361 -1.90 15.93 -2.90
C ASP A 361 -0.45 16.43 -2.95
N VAL A 362 -0.11 17.25 -3.93
CA VAL A 362 1.18 17.95 -4.02
C VAL A 362 1.33 18.94 -2.85
N ALA A 363 0.30 19.72 -2.54
CA ALA A 363 0.31 20.66 -1.41
C ALA A 363 0.46 19.91 -0.08
N MET A 364 -0.32 18.85 0.14
CA MET A 364 -0.23 17.98 1.32
C MET A 364 1.17 17.39 1.46
N ARG A 365 1.76 16.85 0.39
CA ARG A 365 3.11 16.27 0.39
C ARG A 365 4.17 17.30 0.76
N ASN A 366 4.09 18.50 0.24
CA ASN A 366 5.04 19.58 0.57
C ASN A 366 4.95 19.97 2.06
N HIS A 367 3.73 20.03 2.61
CA HIS A 367 3.52 20.25 4.05
C HIS A 367 4.10 19.08 4.87
N ALA A 368 3.81 17.85 4.49
CA ALA A 368 4.27 16.65 5.17
C ALA A 368 5.82 16.52 5.14
N PHE A 369 6.46 16.86 4.03
CA PHE A 369 7.93 16.92 3.94
C PHE A 369 8.53 17.89 4.96
N LYS A 370 7.93 19.09 5.10
CA LYS A 370 8.38 20.08 6.06
C LYS A 370 8.18 19.58 7.50
N ALA A 371 7.01 19.02 7.80
CA ALA A 371 6.70 18.46 9.11
C ALA A 371 7.66 17.32 9.48
N GLY A 372 7.86 16.33 8.61
CA GLY A 372 8.76 15.21 8.84
C GLY A 372 10.22 15.64 9.00
N SER A 373 10.68 16.59 8.19
CA SER A 373 12.02 17.17 8.33
C SER A 373 12.21 17.87 9.69
N ASN A 374 11.20 18.63 10.12
CA ASN A 374 11.22 19.29 11.42
C ASN A 374 11.25 18.28 12.60
N VAL A 375 10.48 17.17 12.48
CA VAL A 375 10.52 16.11 13.49
C VAL A 375 11.90 15.52 13.64
N TYR A 376 12.60 15.19 12.55
CA TYR A 376 13.96 14.67 12.65
C TYR A 376 14.97 15.74 13.07
N ALA A 377 14.79 17.00 12.66
CA ALA A 377 15.64 18.09 13.15
C ALA A 377 15.53 18.27 14.67
N ALA A 378 14.30 18.30 15.20
CA ALA A 378 14.03 18.35 16.64
C ALA A 378 14.51 17.07 17.36
N GLY A 379 14.55 15.93 16.66
CA GLY A 379 15.14 14.66 17.11
C GLY A 379 16.67 14.64 17.14
N GLY A 380 17.33 15.75 16.76
CA GLY A 380 18.78 15.87 16.79
C GLY A 380 19.51 15.44 15.51
N SER A 381 18.79 15.30 14.41
CA SER A 381 19.39 14.95 13.11
C SER A 381 20.33 16.04 12.60
N LYS A 382 21.51 15.64 12.14
CA LYS A 382 22.51 16.54 11.56
C LYS A 382 22.10 17.07 10.17
N LYS A 383 21.45 16.25 9.39
CA LYS A 383 20.98 16.58 8.03
C LYS A 383 19.68 15.82 7.72
N GLN A 384 18.75 16.44 7.05
CA GLN A 384 17.51 15.83 6.59
C GLN A 384 17.48 15.77 5.07
N TYR A 385 16.86 14.73 4.53
CA TYR A 385 16.71 14.49 3.11
C TYR A 385 15.26 14.16 2.79
N GLN A 386 14.73 14.82 1.77
CA GLN A 386 13.42 14.54 1.23
C GLN A 386 13.60 13.78 -0.09
N LEU A 387 13.08 12.58 -0.17
CA LEU A 387 13.10 11.82 -1.41
C LEU A 387 11.83 12.08 -2.22
N PRO A 388 11.97 12.19 -3.55
CA PRO A 388 10.82 12.29 -4.45
C PRO A 388 9.82 11.15 -4.18
N PRO A 389 8.53 11.38 -4.39
CA PRO A 389 7.55 10.32 -4.27
C PRO A 389 7.90 9.20 -5.26
N PHE A 390 7.89 7.98 -4.76
CA PHE A 390 7.98 6.80 -5.60
C PHE A 390 6.64 6.07 -5.61
N PRO A 391 6.44 5.13 -6.54
CA PRO A 391 5.18 4.43 -6.63
C PRO A 391 4.79 3.75 -5.33
N SER A 392 3.59 4.03 -4.87
CA SER A 392 2.99 3.32 -3.74
C SER A 392 2.61 1.90 -4.13
N THR A 393 2.56 1.03 -3.13
CA THR A 393 1.98 -0.32 -3.22
C THR A 393 0.49 -0.35 -2.86
N HIS A 394 -0.08 0.80 -2.45
CA HIS A 394 -1.46 0.93 -1.96
C HIS A 394 -2.42 1.29 -3.10
N ASN A 395 -2.41 0.50 -4.17
CA ASN A 395 -3.26 0.72 -5.33
C ASN A 395 -4.73 0.52 -4.98
N MET A 396 -5.59 1.51 -5.31
CA MET A 396 -7.02 1.49 -4.98
C MET A 396 -7.86 2.29 -5.98
N GLY A 397 -9.17 2.26 -5.83
CA GLY A 397 -10.13 3.16 -6.51
C GLY A 397 -10.76 2.62 -7.79
N THR A 398 -10.11 1.74 -8.53
CA THR A 398 -10.49 1.32 -9.89
C THR A 398 -11.76 0.47 -10.00
N CYS A 399 -12.28 -0.01 -8.90
CA CYS A 399 -13.57 -0.71 -8.78
C CYS A 399 -14.27 -0.26 -7.49
N ARG A 400 -14.32 1.06 -7.26
CA ARG A 400 -14.88 1.64 -6.04
C ARG A 400 -16.37 1.37 -5.90
N MET A 401 -16.82 1.23 -4.67
CA MET A 401 -18.24 1.14 -4.34
C MET A 401 -18.96 2.46 -4.57
N SER A 402 -20.23 2.38 -4.92
CA SER A 402 -21.15 3.50 -5.07
C SER A 402 -22.53 3.08 -4.57
N ALA A 403 -23.34 4.06 -4.17
CA ALA A 403 -24.73 3.82 -3.79
C ALA A 403 -25.65 3.62 -5.01
N ASN A 404 -25.18 3.93 -6.22
CA ASN A 404 -25.91 3.85 -7.50
C ASN A 404 -25.15 2.98 -8.48
#